data_3a0e177fbd8ed2302957f8dda900daf3
#
_entry.id   3a0e177fbd8ed2302957f8dda900daf3
#
_cell.length_a   1.000
_cell.length_b   1.000
_cell.length_c   1.000
_cell.angle_alpha   90.00
_cell.angle_beta   90.00
_cell.angle_gamma   90.00
#
_symmetry.space_group_name_H-M   'P 1'
#
loop_
_entity.id
_entity.type
_entity.pdbx_description
1 polymer ?
#
loop_
_entity_poly.entity_id
_entity_poly.type
_entity_poly.pdbx_seq_one_letter_code
_entity_poly.pdbx_strand_id
1 'polypeptide(L)'
;MVVYHAMYDLKYLHGIDVPIFFESWFDVIRDIFAGMFMFLSGAVCKYSSNNLKRGVQCFFIGMLMTFIMPFFTYGTIYFGILHFMGVCMMLYGLGERFLSKIPSIVGIAVCVFLYIFTMNVANGYLGFGGFALINIPQQAYDVGVLFPLGLKNAYFYSSDYFPLLPWMFVFFAGSFFGVYAKNGDLPKWMYNTHLPWLATVGKYTIWIYILHQPILYFTFNLIF
;
A
#
# COMPACT_ATOMS: atom_id res chain seq x y z
N MET A 1 -10.72 -2.90 -1.90
CA MET A 1 -10.26 -3.68 -0.75
C MET A 1 -11.37 -4.61 -0.24
N VAL A 2 -12.48 -4.13 0.34
CA VAL A 2 -13.56 -5.00 0.88
C VAL A 2 -14.05 -6.03 -0.14
N VAL A 3 -14.35 -5.61 -1.38
CA VAL A 3 -14.79 -6.50 -2.46
C VAL A 3 -13.72 -7.55 -2.80
N TYR A 4 -12.44 -7.16 -2.82
CA TYR A 4 -11.33 -8.09 -3.08
C TYR A 4 -11.25 -9.19 -2.01
N HIS A 5 -11.31 -8.80 -0.73
CA HIS A 5 -11.28 -9.76 0.37
C HIS A 5 -12.54 -10.62 0.45
N ALA A 6 -13.70 -10.07 0.11
CA ALA A 6 -14.93 -10.86 0.00
C ALA A 6 -14.80 -11.97 -1.08
N MET A 7 -14.26 -11.64 -2.26
CA MET A 7 -14.02 -12.63 -3.31
C MET A 7 -12.95 -13.67 -2.89
N TYR A 8 -11.91 -13.21 -2.19
CA TYR A 8 -10.88 -14.08 -1.63
C TYR A 8 -11.48 -15.09 -0.64
N ASP A 9 -12.30 -14.63 0.30
CA ASP A 9 -12.93 -15.48 1.32
C ASP A 9 -13.91 -16.47 0.67
N LEU A 10 -14.76 -16.03 -0.26
CA LEU A 10 -15.65 -16.93 -1.00
C LEU A 10 -14.88 -18.06 -1.67
N LYS A 11 -13.74 -17.76 -2.29
CA LYS A 11 -12.93 -18.76 -2.99
C LYS A 11 -12.17 -19.69 -2.05
N TYR A 12 -11.42 -19.13 -1.10
CA TYR A 12 -10.45 -19.90 -0.31
C TYR A 12 -11.01 -20.44 1.00
N LEU A 13 -12.04 -19.81 1.59
CA LEU A 13 -12.70 -20.30 2.80
C LEU A 13 -13.90 -21.20 2.48
N HIS A 14 -14.71 -20.82 1.49
CA HIS A 14 -15.96 -21.50 1.18
C HIS A 14 -15.93 -22.34 -0.11
N GLY A 15 -14.82 -22.31 -0.87
CA GLY A 15 -14.68 -23.11 -2.09
C GLY A 15 -15.58 -22.69 -3.25
N ILE A 16 -16.19 -21.50 -3.16
CA ILE A 16 -17.08 -20.97 -4.22
C ILE A 16 -16.23 -20.43 -5.35
N ASP A 17 -16.54 -20.84 -6.57
CA ASP A 17 -15.79 -20.38 -7.73
C ASP A 17 -16.15 -18.95 -8.09
N VAL A 18 -15.13 -18.07 -8.15
CA VAL A 18 -15.25 -16.66 -8.52
C VAL A 18 -14.31 -16.40 -9.70
N PRO A 19 -14.75 -16.63 -10.95
CA PRO A 19 -13.88 -16.54 -12.14
C PRO A 19 -13.17 -15.22 -12.29
N ILE A 20 -13.87 -14.10 -12.03
CA ILE A 20 -13.33 -12.73 -12.12
C ILE A 20 -12.10 -12.52 -11.23
N PHE A 21 -11.99 -13.25 -10.12
CA PHE A 21 -10.88 -13.11 -9.17
C PHE A 21 -9.52 -13.53 -9.76
N PHE A 22 -9.52 -14.38 -10.80
CA PHE A 22 -8.32 -14.89 -11.47
C PHE A 22 -7.94 -14.12 -12.73
N GLU A 23 -8.73 -13.14 -13.13
CA GLU A 23 -8.45 -12.34 -14.32
C GLU A 23 -7.33 -11.34 -14.06
N SER A 24 -6.32 -11.31 -14.92
CA SER A 24 -5.15 -10.41 -14.78
C SER A 24 -5.53 -8.93 -14.68
N TRP A 25 -6.62 -8.51 -15.32
CA TRP A 25 -7.10 -7.13 -15.25
C TRP A 25 -7.61 -6.77 -13.87
N PHE A 26 -8.11 -7.74 -13.10
CA PHE A 26 -8.60 -7.51 -11.74
C PHE A 26 -7.44 -7.18 -10.79
N ASP A 27 -6.28 -7.83 -10.94
CA ASP A 27 -5.07 -7.48 -10.22
C ASP A 27 -4.57 -6.08 -10.57
N VAL A 28 -4.63 -5.69 -11.85
CA VAL A 28 -4.26 -4.34 -12.28
C VAL A 28 -5.16 -3.28 -11.63
N ILE A 29 -6.47 -3.53 -11.57
CA ILE A 29 -7.42 -2.63 -10.89
C ILE A 29 -7.10 -2.53 -9.39
N ARG A 30 -6.85 -3.65 -8.72
CA ARG A 30 -6.42 -3.68 -7.31
C ARG A 30 -5.19 -2.80 -7.10
N ASP A 31 -4.17 -2.97 -7.93
CA ASP A 31 -2.90 -2.25 -7.80
C ASP A 31 -3.06 -0.74 -8.07
N ILE A 32 -3.91 -0.36 -9.02
CA ILE A 32 -4.26 1.04 -9.26
C ILE A 32 -4.91 1.67 -8.02
N PHE A 33 -5.93 1.03 -7.44
CA PHE A 33 -6.60 1.55 -6.24
C PHE A 33 -5.67 1.58 -5.02
N ALA A 34 -4.82 0.57 -4.84
CA ALA A 34 -3.82 0.56 -3.80
C ALA A 34 -2.81 1.70 -3.99
N GLY A 35 -2.31 1.88 -5.21
CA GLY A 35 -1.41 2.98 -5.57
C GLY A 35 -2.03 4.36 -5.34
N MET A 36 -3.29 4.56 -5.72
CA MET A 36 -4.03 5.79 -5.43
C MET A 36 -4.13 6.05 -3.92
N PHE A 37 -4.43 5.02 -3.13
CA PHE A 37 -4.49 5.14 -1.68
C PHE A 37 -3.14 5.53 -1.08
N MET A 38 -2.05 4.89 -1.53
CA MET A 38 -0.69 5.21 -1.09
C MET A 38 -0.30 6.63 -1.48
N PHE A 39 -0.59 7.06 -2.71
CA PHE A 39 -0.33 8.40 -3.20
C PHE A 39 -1.06 9.47 -2.37
N LEU A 40 -2.37 9.30 -2.16
CA LEU A 40 -3.18 10.21 -1.36
C LEU A 40 -2.69 10.29 0.09
N SER A 41 -2.30 9.16 0.67
CA SER A 41 -1.73 9.12 2.01
C SER A 41 -0.42 9.88 2.12
N GLY A 42 0.44 9.79 1.09
CA GLY A 42 1.64 10.60 0.97
C GLY A 42 1.29 12.10 0.92
N ALA A 43 0.31 12.49 0.09
CA ALA A 43 -0.13 13.88 -0.03
C ALA A 43 -0.63 14.45 1.30
N VAL A 44 -1.39 13.67 2.07
CA VAL A 44 -1.93 14.06 3.38
C VAL A 44 -0.84 14.29 4.43
N CYS A 45 0.36 13.71 4.27
CA CYS A 45 1.48 13.95 5.19
C CYS A 45 1.85 15.43 5.33
N LYS A 46 1.62 16.25 4.30
CA LYS A 46 1.84 17.69 4.33
C LYS A 46 0.88 18.46 5.25
N TYR A 47 -0.23 17.86 5.62
CA TYR A 47 -1.24 18.45 6.52
C TYR A 47 -1.08 17.97 7.97
N SER A 48 -0.21 17.01 8.22
CA SER A 48 0.02 16.45 9.55
C SER A 48 1.16 17.14 10.27
N SER A 49 0.98 17.39 11.55
CA SER A 49 2.00 17.98 12.44
C SER A 49 3.02 16.94 12.95
N ASN A 50 2.67 15.66 12.95
CA ASN A 50 3.55 14.60 13.48
C ASN A 50 3.36 13.29 12.70
N ASN A 51 4.05 13.20 11.56
CA ASN A 51 4.02 12.03 10.70
C ASN A 51 4.73 10.82 11.32
N LEU A 52 5.77 11.04 12.14
CA LEU A 52 6.47 9.96 12.82
C LEU A 52 5.52 9.23 13.80
N LYS A 53 4.81 9.96 14.65
CA LYS A 53 3.85 9.38 15.59
C LYS A 53 2.74 8.62 14.86
N ARG A 54 2.16 9.22 13.82
CA ARG A 54 1.13 8.55 12.99
C ARG A 54 1.67 7.30 12.32
N GLY A 55 2.92 7.33 11.82
CA GLY A 55 3.58 6.18 11.22
C GLY A 55 3.76 5.04 12.22
N VAL A 56 4.23 5.33 13.44
CA VAL A 56 4.35 4.33 14.52
C VAL A 56 2.99 3.74 14.87
N GLN A 57 1.94 4.56 15.00
CA GLN A 57 0.59 4.07 15.29
C GLN A 57 0.06 3.18 14.18
N CYS A 58 0.24 3.57 12.91
CA CYS A 58 -0.20 2.79 11.76
C CYS A 58 0.54 1.45 11.67
N PHE A 59 1.86 1.47 11.89
CA PHE A 59 2.68 0.26 11.93
C PHE A 59 2.27 -0.68 13.05
N PHE A 60 2.01 -0.15 14.24
CA PHE A 60 1.54 -0.94 15.39
C PHE A 60 0.18 -1.60 15.11
N ILE A 61 -0.75 -0.88 14.48
CA ILE A 61 -2.04 -1.46 14.05
C ILE A 61 -1.78 -2.57 13.01
N GLY A 62 -0.85 -2.38 12.07
CA GLY A 62 -0.43 -3.41 11.12
C GLY A 62 0.08 -4.67 11.84
N MET A 63 0.97 -4.52 12.83
CA MET A 63 1.46 -5.63 13.65
C MET A 63 0.32 -6.34 14.40
N LEU A 64 -0.62 -5.57 14.94
CA LEU A 64 -1.81 -6.16 15.58
C LEU A 64 -2.62 -7.02 14.59
N MET A 65 -2.79 -6.55 13.35
CA MET A 65 -3.45 -7.33 12.30
C MET A 65 -2.69 -8.63 11.96
N THR A 66 -1.35 -8.61 11.96
CA THR A 66 -0.54 -9.84 11.78
C THR A 66 -0.88 -10.91 12.82
N PHE A 67 -1.11 -10.51 14.07
CA PHE A 67 -1.45 -11.44 15.16
C PHE A 67 -2.92 -11.86 15.15
N ILE A 68 -3.83 -10.99 14.73
CA ILE A 68 -5.29 -11.24 14.83
C ILE A 68 -5.81 -11.99 13.60
N MET A 69 -5.31 -11.69 12.39
CA MET A 69 -5.84 -12.26 11.15
C MET A 69 -5.84 -13.79 11.08
N PRO A 70 -4.83 -14.52 11.57
CA PRO A 70 -4.85 -15.98 11.56
C PRO A 70 -6.05 -16.62 12.28
N PHE A 71 -6.74 -15.90 13.16
CA PHE A 71 -7.96 -16.38 13.83
C PHE A 71 -9.23 -16.27 12.95
N PHE A 72 -9.19 -15.45 11.91
CA PHE A 72 -10.34 -15.22 11.03
C PHE A 72 -10.11 -15.69 9.59
N THR A 73 -8.87 -15.95 9.19
CA THR A 73 -8.53 -16.37 7.83
C THR A 73 -7.45 -17.44 7.85
N TYR A 74 -7.34 -18.23 6.78
CA TYR A 74 -6.23 -19.19 6.63
C TYR A 74 -4.90 -18.54 6.22
N GLY A 75 -4.85 -17.20 6.17
CA GLY A 75 -3.67 -16.46 5.74
C GLY A 75 -3.09 -15.58 6.84
N THR A 76 -1.76 -15.46 6.85
CA THR A 76 -1.04 -14.49 7.68
C THR A 76 -0.74 -13.22 6.88
N ILE A 77 -0.67 -12.08 7.58
CA ILE A 77 -0.24 -10.81 7.00
C ILE A 77 1.11 -10.44 7.60
N TYR A 78 2.20 -10.61 6.86
CA TYR A 78 3.53 -10.27 7.37
C TYR A 78 3.92 -8.81 7.09
N PHE A 79 3.64 -8.29 5.91
CA PHE A 79 3.93 -6.89 5.56
C PHE A 79 2.83 -6.35 4.63
N GLY A 80 1.65 -6.13 5.21
CA GLY A 80 0.51 -5.58 4.51
C GLY A 80 0.56 -4.06 4.39
N ILE A 81 -0.49 -3.49 3.80
CA ILE A 81 -0.56 -2.05 3.48
C ILE A 81 -0.40 -1.14 4.70
N LEU A 82 -0.85 -1.55 5.91
CA LEU A 82 -0.67 -0.75 7.13
C LEU A 82 0.79 -0.72 7.60
N HIS A 83 1.52 -1.84 7.49
CA HIS A 83 2.96 -1.88 7.77
C HIS A 83 3.70 -0.94 6.82
N PHE A 84 3.43 -1.10 5.53
CA PHE A 84 3.98 -0.27 4.47
C PHE A 84 3.73 1.22 4.75
N MET A 85 2.47 1.60 5.00
CA MET A 85 2.07 2.98 5.28
C MET A 85 2.76 3.52 6.53
N GLY A 86 2.83 2.70 7.59
CA GLY A 86 3.52 3.05 8.82
C GLY A 86 4.98 3.40 8.57
N VAL A 87 5.70 2.51 7.86
CA VAL A 87 7.12 2.73 7.51
C VAL A 87 7.28 3.97 6.63
N CYS A 88 6.47 4.15 5.60
CA CYS A 88 6.57 5.31 4.70
C CYS A 88 6.32 6.64 5.45
N MET A 89 5.31 6.69 6.35
CA MET A 89 5.07 7.87 7.18
C MET A 89 6.22 8.15 8.16
N MET A 90 6.84 7.12 8.75
CA MET A 90 8.00 7.28 9.61
C MET A 90 9.20 7.81 8.82
N LEU A 91 9.49 7.22 7.66
CA LEU A 91 10.58 7.69 6.78
C LEU A 91 10.34 9.13 6.33
N TYR A 92 9.10 9.48 5.97
CA TYR A 92 8.74 10.85 5.63
C TYR A 92 8.97 11.79 6.81
N GLY A 93 8.49 11.43 8.01
CA GLY A 93 8.66 12.27 9.21
C GLY A 93 10.12 12.51 9.59
N LEU A 94 10.99 11.52 9.41
CA LEU A 94 12.43 11.64 9.63
C LEU A 94 13.12 12.44 8.52
N GLY A 95 12.68 12.27 7.28
CA GLY A 95 13.28 12.90 6.10
C GLY A 95 12.68 14.23 5.69
N GLU A 96 11.65 14.74 6.37
CA GLU A 96 10.88 15.92 5.94
C GLU A 96 11.76 17.15 5.71
N ARG A 97 12.78 17.39 6.54
CA ARG A 97 13.73 18.50 6.39
C ARG A 97 14.52 18.46 5.08
N PHE A 98 14.83 17.25 4.59
CA PHE A 98 15.55 17.06 3.32
C PHE A 98 14.58 17.13 2.14
N LEU A 99 13.45 16.44 2.26
CA LEU A 99 12.42 16.41 1.23
C LEU A 99 11.85 17.79 0.91
N SER A 100 11.71 18.66 1.93
CA SER A 100 11.20 20.02 1.75
C SER A 100 12.15 20.95 0.95
N LYS A 101 13.42 20.59 0.81
CA LYS A 101 14.39 21.35 0.00
C LYS A 101 14.34 20.98 -1.49
N ILE A 102 13.70 19.87 -1.83
CA ILE A 102 13.61 19.38 -3.21
C ILE A 102 12.38 20.06 -3.86
N PRO A 103 12.55 20.70 -5.04
CA PRO A 103 11.40 21.19 -5.80
C PRO A 103 10.41 20.05 -6.09
N SER A 104 9.11 20.29 -5.87
CA SER A 104 8.09 19.24 -5.92
C SER A 104 8.06 18.50 -7.27
N ILE A 105 8.21 19.23 -8.39
CA ILE A 105 8.24 18.62 -9.72
C ILE A 105 9.43 17.65 -9.90
N VAL A 106 10.59 18.03 -9.37
CA VAL A 106 11.80 17.19 -9.40
C VAL A 106 11.60 15.97 -8.52
N GLY A 107 11.05 16.16 -7.32
CA GLY A 107 10.73 15.06 -6.40
C GLY A 107 9.77 14.05 -7.02
N ILE A 108 8.70 14.50 -7.67
CA ILE A 108 7.77 13.63 -8.40
C ILE A 108 8.48 12.89 -9.53
N ALA A 109 9.27 13.59 -10.36
CA ALA A 109 9.98 12.97 -11.48
C ALA A 109 10.97 11.90 -11.02
N VAL A 110 11.72 12.17 -9.95
CA VAL A 110 12.64 11.19 -9.33
C VAL A 110 11.88 9.98 -8.78
N CYS A 111 10.75 10.20 -8.10
CA CYS A 111 9.94 9.11 -7.60
C CYS A 111 9.38 8.22 -8.72
N VAL A 112 8.89 8.82 -9.81
CA VAL A 112 8.41 8.06 -10.98
C VAL A 112 9.56 7.26 -11.60
N PHE A 113 10.71 7.87 -11.78
CA PHE A 113 11.90 7.19 -12.29
C PHE A 113 12.29 5.99 -11.40
N LEU A 114 12.38 6.19 -10.09
CA LEU A 114 12.73 5.13 -9.12
C LEU A 114 11.67 4.04 -9.05
N TYR A 115 10.39 4.39 -9.17
CA TYR A 115 9.31 3.40 -9.25
C TYR A 115 9.52 2.47 -10.45
N ILE A 116 9.69 3.04 -11.66
CA ILE A 116 9.90 2.25 -12.89
C ILE A 116 11.20 1.44 -12.80
N PHE A 117 12.25 2.02 -12.25
CA PHE A 117 13.56 1.37 -12.11
C PHE A 117 13.53 0.18 -11.17
N THR A 118 12.70 0.23 -10.09
CA THR A 118 12.64 -0.81 -9.05
C THR A 118 11.45 -1.76 -9.19
N MET A 119 10.56 -1.57 -10.17
CA MET A 119 9.35 -2.37 -10.32
C MET A 119 9.62 -3.87 -10.54
N ASN A 120 10.82 -4.21 -11.03
CA ASN A 120 11.23 -5.59 -11.29
C ASN A 120 12.08 -6.22 -10.15
N VAL A 121 12.13 -5.59 -8.98
CA VAL A 121 12.83 -6.16 -7.81
C VAL A 121 12.35 -7.57 -7.52
N ALA A 122 11.05 -7.83 -7.55
CA ALA A 122 10.49 -9.18 -7.32
C ALA A 122 10.90 -10.20 -8.42
N ASN A 123 11.32 -9.73 -9.60
CA ASN A 123 11.76 -10.54 -10.74
C ASN A 123 13.29 -10.74 -10.79
N GLY A 124 14.04 -10.26 -9.79
CA GLY A 124 15.48 -10.50 -9.69
C GLY A 124 16.37 -9.41 -10.25
N TYR A 125 15.85 -8.27 -10.69
CA TYR A 125 16.66 -7.22 -11.28
C TYR A 125 16.11 -5.80 -11.02
N LEU A 126 17.01 -4.83 -11.17
CA LEU A 126 16.68 -3.40 -11.29
C LEU A 126 16.91 -2.98 -12.75
N GLY A 127 15.94 -2.25 -13.32
CA GLY A 127 16.02 -1.83 -14.73
C GLY A 127 14.66 -1.46 -15.31
N PHE A 128 14.58 -1.36 -16.64
CA PHE A 128 13.43 -0.84 -17.36
C PHE A 128 12.89 -1.89 -18.34
N GLY A 129 11.59 -2.18 -18.29
CA GLY A 129 10.86 -2.86 -19.36
C GLY A 129 11.48 -4.18 -19.86
N GLY A 130 12.11 -4.97 -19.00
CA GLY A 130 12.79 -6.21 -19.38
C GLY A 130 14.30 -6.09 -19.57
N PHE A 131 14.86 -4.86 -19.58
CA PHE A 131 16.30 -4.64 -19.58
C PHE A 131 16.83 -4.62 -18.14
N ALA A 132 17.53 -5.68 -17.74
CA ALA A 132 18.21 -5.75 -16.45
C ALA A 132 19.51 -4.93 -16.49
N LEU A 133 19.55 -3.83 -15.74
CA LEU A 133 20.76 -3.05 -15.55
C LEU A 133 21.61 -3.58 -14.39
N ILE A 134 20.94 -4.04 -13.33
CA ILE A 134 21.57 -4.60 -12.14
C ILE A 134 20.83 -5.88 -11.79
N ASN A 135 21.49 -7.02 -11.83
CA ASN A 135 20.93 -8.28 -11.35
C ASN A 135 21.09 -8.38 -9.84
N ILE A 136 20.02 -8.73 -9.15
CA ILE A 136 20.01 -8.94 -7.70
C ILE A 136 20.39 -10.41 -7.45
N PRO A 137 21.46 -10.68 -6.65
CA PRO A 137 21.88 -12.04 -6.40
C PRO A 137 20.80 -12.82 -5.64
N GLN A 138 20.63 -14.10 -5.99
CA GLN A 138 19.61 -14.99 -5.38
C GLN A 138 19.74 -15.05 -3.86
N GLN A 139 20.96 -14.98 -3.33
CA GLN A 139 21.23 -14.96 -1.89
C GLN A 139 20.46 -13.86 -1.14
N ALA A 140 20.18 -12.71 -1.79
CA ALA A 140 19.40 -11.62 -1.18
C ALA A 140 17.96 -12.02 -0.92
N TYR A 141 17.38 -12.90 -1.75
CA TYR A 141 16.03 -13.45 -1.54
C TYR A 141 16.01 -14.55 -0.48
N ASP A 142 17.09 -15.32 -0.38
CA ASP A 142 17.19 -16.46 0.55
C ASP A 142 17.37 -16.03 2.00
N VAL A 143 17.84 -14.80 2.26
CA VAL A 143 18.00 -14.25 3.62
C VAL A 143 16.69 -14.24 4.42
N GLY A 144 15.56 -14.15 3.78
CA GLY A 144 14.22 -14.26 4.38
C GLY A 144 13.74 -13.06 5.20
N VAL A 145 14.61 -12.16 5.67
CA VAL A 145 14.24 -10.95 6.42
C VAL A 145 14.09 -9.70 5.53
N LEU A 146 14.47 -9.79 4.25
CA LEU A 146 14.42 -8.68 3.30
C LEU A 146 13.08 -8.58 2.56
N PHE A 147 12.09 -9.41 2.92
CA PHE A 147 10.76 -9.34 2.33
C PHE A 147 10.11 -7.94 2.40
N PRO A 148 10.32 -7.09 3.43
CA PRO A 148 9.73 -5.75 3.42
C PRO A 148 10.23 -4.87 2.26
N LEU A 149 11.41 -5.16 1.72
CA LEU A 149 11.97 -4.47 0.56
C LEU A 149 11.50 -5.03 -0.79
N GLY A 150 10.78 -6.17 -0.80
CA GLY A 150 10.38 -6.85 -2.03
C GLY A 150 11.19 -8.09 -2.36
N LEU A 151 12.23 -8.39 -1.55
CA LEU A 151 13.11 -9.55 -1.71
C LEU A 151 12.55 -10.73 -0.91
N LYS A 152 11.55 -11.40 -1.46
CA LYS A 152 10.87 -12.54 -0.82
C LYS A 152 11.42 -13.86 -1.33
N ASN A 153 11.62 -14.81 -0.43
CA ASN A 153 11.98 -16.19 -0.82
C ASN A 153 10.79 -16.95 -1.42
N ALA A 154 11.06 -18.12 -2.01
CA ALA A 154 10.04 -18.93 -2.67
C ALA A 154 8.92 -19.46 -1.73
N TYR A 155 9.19 -19.51 -0.41
CA TYR A 155 8.25 -20.00 0.61
C TYR A 155 7.47 -18.87 1.29
N PHE A 156 7.77 -17.61 0.94
CA PHE A 156 7.10 -16.46 1.54
C PHE A 156 5.67 -16.36 1.02
N TYR A 157 4.73 -16.38 1.95
CA TYR A 157 3.31 -16.15 1.67
C TYR A 157 2.75 -15.11 2.63
N SER A 158 1.96 -14.18 2.11
CA SER A 158 1.20 -13.20 2.88
C SER A 158 -0.07 -12.86 2.12
N SER A 159 -1.22 -12.87 2.80
CA SER A 159 -2.53 -12.59 2.19
C SER A 159 -2.69 -11.13 1.74
N ASP A 160 -1.98 -10.21 2.40
CA ASP A 160 -1.85 -8.81 2.03
C ASP A 160 -0.36 -8.47 2.06
N TYR A 161 0.21 -8.12 0.90
CA TYR A 161 1.64 -7.87 0.79
C TYR A 161 1.92 -6.68 -0.11
N PHE A 162 2.47 -5.62 0.51
CA PHE A 162 2.90 -4.42 -0.19
C PHE A 162 4.34 -4.07 0.21
N PRO A 163 5.34 -4.54 -0.56
CA PRO A 163 6.75 -4.24 -0.27
C PRO A 163 7.06 -2.76 -0.45
N LEU A 164 8.10 -2.28 0.22
CA LEU A 164 8.56 -0.90 0.08
C LEU A 164 8.96 -0.59 -1.37
N LEU A 165 9.68 -1.49 -2.03
CA LEU A 165 10.02 -1.34 -3.44
C LEU A 165 9.01 -2.10 -4.32
N PRO A 166 8.43 -1.46 -5.31
CA PRO A 166 8.60 -0.07 -5.74
C PRO A 166 7.65 0.94 -5.06
N TRP A 167 6.70 0.49 -4.25
CA TRP A 167 5.51 1.23 -3.82
C TRP A 167 5.79 2.49 -2.98
N MET A 168 6.92 2.51 -2.24
CA MET A 168 7.28 3.70 -1.45
C MET A 168 7.44 4.96 -2.32
N PHE A 169 7.84 4.80 -3.57
CA PHE A 169 8.00 5.95 -4.48
C PHE A 169 6.65 6.53 -4.90
N VAL A 170 5.59 5.73 -4.96
CA VAL A 170 4.22 6.21 -5.16
C VAL A 170 3.79 7.09 -3.97
N PHE A 171 4.06 6.63 -2.75
CA PHE A 171 3.78 7.39 -1.54
C PHE A 171 4.57 8.71 -1.51
N PHE A 172 5.87 8.69 -1.80
CA PHE A 172 6.68 9.90 -1.81
C PHE A 172 6.31 10.85 -2.95
N ALA A 173 5.95 10.34 -4.14
CA ALA A 173 5.38 11.18 -5.20
C ALA A 173 4.12 11.92 -4.71
N GLY A 174 3.24 11.23 -3.99
CA GLY A 174 2.10 11.84 -3.32
C GLY A 174 2.50 12.93 -2.33
N SER A 175 3.56 12.73 -1.53
CA SER A 175 4.03 13.72 -0.57
C SER A 175 4.54 15.01 -1.24
N PHE A 176 5.19 14.91 -2.39
CA PHE A 176 5.56 16.08 -3.20
C PHE A 176 4.35 16.74 -3.85
N PHE A 177 3.39 15.96 -4.35
CA PHE A 177 2.13 16.49 -4.86
C PHE A 177 1.31 17.23 -3.79
N GLY A 178 1.35 16.75 -2.55
CA GLY A 178 0.70 17.38 -1.40
C GLY A 178 1.14 18.83 -1.14
N VAL A 179 2.31 19.24 -1.62
CA VAL A 179 2.76 20.64 -1.56
C VAL A 179 1.85 21.53 -2.40
N TYR A 180 1.55 21.14 -3.64
CA TYR A 180 0.62 21.90 -4.51
C TYR A 180 -0.79 21.94 -3.93
N ALA A 181 -1.26 20.83 -3.38
CA ALA A 181 -2.56 20.79 -2.73
C ALA A 181 -2.65 21.72 -1.52
N LYS A 182 -1.59 21.77 -0.70
CA LYS A 182 -1.53 22.62 0.51
C LYS A 182 -1.42 24.09 0.18
N ASN A 183 -0.70 24.46 -0.87
CA ASN A 183 -0.48 25.82 -1.31
C ASN A 183 -1.70 26.44 -2.03
N GLY A 184 -2.68 25.60 -2.45
CA GLY A 184 -3.82 26.08 -3.23
C GLY A 184 -3.56 26.16 -4.74
N ASP A 185 -2.47 25.54 -5.22
CA ASP A 185 -2.02 25.59 -6.62
C ASP A 185 -2.81 24.65 -7.55
N LEU A 186 -3.70 23.84 -6.99
CA LEU A 186 -4.56 22.95 -7.79
C LEU A 186 -5.82 23.67 -8.29
N PRO A 187 -6.46 23.17 -9.35
CA PRO A 187 -7.72 23.69 -9.84
C PRO A 187 -8.80 23.76 -8.74
N LYS A 188 -9.56 24.84 -8.70
CA LYS A 188 -10.55 25.12 -7.63
C LYS A 188 -11.58 23.98 -7.44
N TRP A 189 -11.94 23.28 -8.50
CA TRP A 189 -12.86 22.14 -8.40
C TRP A 189 -12.33 20.99 -7.53
N MET A 190 -11.01 20.81 -7.40
CA MET A 190 -10.42 19.77 -6.57
C MET A 190 -10.56 20.04 -5.06
N TYR A 191 -10.84 21.31 -4.66
CA TYR A 191 -11.02 21.65 -3.27
C TYR A 191 -12.49 21.58 -2.81
N ASN A 192 -13.42 21.41 -3.74
CA ASN A 192 -14.84 21.30 -3.45
C ASN A 192 -15.22 19.85 -3.13
N THR A 193 -16.06 19.67 -2.11
CA THR A 193 -16.60 18.35 -1.80
C THR A 193 -17.76 18.04 -2.73
N HIS A 194 -17.49 17.28 -3.80
CA HIS A 194 -18.52 16.89 -4.79
C HIS A 194 -19.44 15.76 -4.31
N LEU A 195 -18.91 14.87 -3.46
CA LEU A 195 -19.63 13.71 -2.93
C LEU A 195 -19.51 13.67 -1.41
N PRO A 196 -20.38 14.37 -0.66
CA PRO A 196 -20.29 14.47 0.80
C PRO A 196 -20.33 13.11 1.52
N TRP A 197 -21.14 12.17 1.01
CA TRP A 197 -21.24 10.81 1.56
C TRP A 197 -19.90 10.07 1.47
N LEU A 198 -19.18 10.21 0.34
CA LEU A 198 -17.88 9.56 0.14
C LEU A 198 -16.81 10.17 1.06
N ALA A 199 -16.86 11.48 1.27
CA ALA A 199 -15.99 12.16 2.23
C ALA A 199 -16.25 11.66 3.66
N THR A 200 -17.50 11.35 4.00
CA THR A 200 -17.85 10.76 5.30
C THR A 200 -17.28 9.34 5.43
N VAL A 201 -17.44 8.49 4.42
CA VAL A 201 -16.84 7.15 4.38
C VAL A 201 -15.32 7.24 4.53
N GLY A 202 -14.69 8.21 3.87
CA GLY A 202 -13.25 8.45 3.96
C GLY A 202 -12.74 8.71 5.39
N LYS A 203 -13.53 9.36 6.25
CA LYS A 203 -13.17 9.59 7.66
C LYS A 203 -13.09 8.29 8.47
N TYR A 204 -13.85 7.27 8.09
CA TYR A 204 -13.92 5.99 8.77
C TYR A 204 -13.09 4.89 8.10
N THR A 205 -12.25 5.23 7.13
CA THR A 205 -11.49 4.26 6.31
C THR A 205 -10.69 3.28 7.18
N ILE A 206 -10.06 3.72 8.27
CA ILE A 206 -9.28 2.84 9.14
C ILE A 206 -10.15 1.81 9.85
N TRP A 207 -11.34 2.21 10.30
CA TRP A 207 -12.30 1.30 10.93
C TRP A 207 -12.86 0.31 9.93
N ILE A 208 -13.16 0.75 8.71
CA ILE A 208 -13.57 -0.12 7.61
C ILE A 208 -12.46 -1.13 7.32
N TYR A 209 -11.19 -0.68 7.31
CA TYR A 209 -10.05 -1.56 7.07
C TYR A 209 -9.89 -2.61 8.17
N ILE A 210 -10.04 -2.27 9.44
CA ILE A 210 -9.86 -3.20 10.56
C ILE A 210 -11.04 -4.17 10.66
N LEU A 211 -12.28 -3.67 10.48
CA LEU A 211 -13.49 -4.44 10.77
C LEU A 211 -14.02 -5.26 9.60
N HIS A 212 -13.64 -4.94 8.33
CA HIS A 212 -14.23 -5.61 7.18
C HIS A 212 -13.98 -7.12 7.18
N GLN A 213 -12.79 -7.58 7.55
CA GLN A 213 -12.44 -8.99 7.52
C GLN A 213 -13.19 -9.80 8.59
N PRO A 214 -13.22 -9.40 9.87
CA PRO A 214 -14.11 -10.05 10.84
C PRO A 214 -15.59 -10.06 10.40
N ILE A 215 -16.09 -8.96 9.86
CA ILE A 215 -17.49 -8.89 9.41
C ILE A 215 -17.75 -9.86 8.26
N LEU A 216 -16.87 -9.90 7.25
CA LEU A 216 -16.98 -10.84 6.13
C LEU A 216 -16.93 -12.28 6.63
N TYR A 217 -15.98 -12.62 7.50
CA TYR A 217 -15.84 -13.95 8.07
C TYR A 217 -17.14 -14.41 8.76
N PHE A 218 -17.66 -13.61 9.70
CA PHE A 218 -18.91 -13.98 10.40
C PHE A 218 -20.11 -14.02 9.46
N THR A 219 -20.20 -13.09 8.51
CA THR A 219 -21.32 -13.05 7.57
C THR A 219 -21.32 -14.28 6.66
N PHE A 220 -20.18 -14.66 6.10
CA PHE A 220 -20.10 -15.80 5.20
C PHE A 220 -20.27 -17.12 5.92
N ASN A 221 -19.72 -17.29 7.14
CA ASN A 221 -19.99 -18.49 7.96
C ASN A 221 -21.45 -18.60 8.43
N LEU A 222 -22.23 -17.54 8.38
CA LEU A 222 -23.67 -17.59 8.68
C LEU A 222 -24.49 -18.01 7.45
N ILE A 223 -23.99 -17.70 6.24
CA ILE A 223 -24.71 -17.94 4.98
C ILE A 223 -24.35 -19.29 4.38
N PHE A 224 -23.11 -19.70 4.49
CA PHE A 224 -22.53 -20.92 3.90
C PHE A 224 -22.07 -21.89 4.99
#